data_d211d79026a5a9448f5bf94ac971e806
#
_entry.id   d211d79026a5a9448f5bf94ac971e806
#
_cell.length_a   1.000
_cell.length_b   1.000
_cell.length_c   1.000
_cell.angle_alpha   90.00
_cell.angle_beta   90.00
_cell.angle_gamma   90.00
#
_symmetry.space_group_name_H-M   'P 1'
#
loop_
_entity.id
_entity.type
_entity.pdbx_description
1 polymer ?
#
loop_
_entity_poly.entity_id
_entity_poly.type
_entity_poly.pdbx_seq_one_letter_code
_entity_poly.pdbx_strand_id
1 'polypeptide(L)'
;LERFSSVQRDHFRADHIGYIFQMFNLIPYLSVVDNVVLPCRFSSRRRANAIKRGKGLEAEARRLLQHLDMDQPELHRRAVTTLSVGQQQRVAAARALMGSPELLIADEPTSSLDADRRELFVKLLFSECREAGATLVFVSHDASLEHLFDRTIDLAAINGANQGEAVI
;
A
#
# COMPACT_ATOMS: atom_id res chain seq x y z
N LEU A 1 0.34 -21.74 -2.73
CA LEU A 1 -0.32 -21.30 -1.48
C LEU A 1 -1.28 -22.37 -0.91
N GLU A 2 -1.89 -23.22 -1.73
CA GLU A 2 -2.85 -24.26 -1.30
C GLU A 2 -2.25 -25.25 -0.29
N ARG A 3 -0.95 -25.53 -0.38
CA ARG A 3 -0.24 -26.47 0.51
C ARG A 3 0.24 -25.84 1.83
N PHE A 4 0.04 -24.54 2.02
CA PHE A 4 0.47 -23.84 3.22
C PHE A 4 -0.58 -23.95 4.33
N SER A 5 -0.14 -24.15 5.58
CA SER A 5 -0.99 -23.97 6.75
C SER A 5 -1.44 -22.50 6.86
N SER A 6 -2.45 -22.21 7.68
CA SER A 6 -2.90 -20.84 7.94
C SER A 6 -1.75 -19.93 8.41
N VAL A 7 -0.96 -20.42 9.35
CA VAL A 7 0.21 -19.70 9.89
C VAL A 7 1.26 -19.43 8.80
N GLN A 8 1.55 -20.41 7.94
CA GLN A 8 2.49 -20.22 6.82
C GLN A 8 1.97 -19.20 5.81
N ARG A 9 0.65 -19.19 5.53
CA ARG A 9 0.04 -18.19 4.66
C ARG A 9 0.15 -16.78 5.24
N ASP A 10 -0.04 -16.64 6.55
CA ASP A 10 0.06 -15.35 7.23
C ASP A 10 1.51 -14.82 7.21
N HIS A 11 2.48 -15.67 7.47
CA HIS A 11 3.90 -15.32 7.32
C HIS A 11 4.24 -14.93 5.88
N PHE A 12 3.76 -15.70 4.90
CA PHE A 12 3.97 -15.39 3.50
C PHE A 12 3.39 -14.01 3.12
N ARG A 13 2.15 -13.72 3.54
CA ARG A 13 1.55 -12.41 3.32
C ARG A 13 2.35 -11.28 3.97
N ALA A 14 2.74 -11.49 5.25
CA ALA A 14 3.52 -10.49 5.98
C ALA A 14 4.86 -10.20 5.30
N ASP A 15 5.52 -11.20 4.74
CA ASP A 15 6.82 -11.06 4.11
C ASP A 15 6.76 -10.42 2.72
N HIS A 16 5.76 -10.79 1.90
CA HIS A 16 5.76 -10.54 0.47
C HIS A 16 4.74 -9.51 -0.02
N ILE A 17 3.68 -9.23 0.79
CA ILE A 17 2.56 -8.40 0.34
C ILE A 17 2.46 -7.13 1.18
N GLY A 18 2.48 -5.97 0.49
CA GLY A 18 2.02 -4.70 1.04
C GLY A 18 0.54 -4.51 0.70
N TYR A 19 -0.24 -3.94 1.63
CA TYR A 19 -1.67 -3.71 1.38
C TYR A 19 -2.06 -2.28 1.76
N ILE A 20 -2.71 -1.57 0.82
CA ILE A 20 -3.37 -0.28 1.06
C ILE A 20 -4.86 -0.55 1.04
N PHE A 21 -5.52 -0.40 2.19
CA PHE A 21 -6.96 -0.59 2.33
C PHE A 21 -7.71 0.69 1.99
N GLN A 22 -8.93 0.58 1.51
CA GLN A 22 -9.82 1.71 1.23
C GLN A 22 -9.98 2.65 2.44
N MET A 23 -10.09 2.11 3.65
CA MET A 23 -10.19 2.84 4.92
C MET A 23 -8.83 3.09 5.58
N PHE A 24 -7.72 2.88 4.87
CA PHE A 24 -6.32 3.02 5.31
C PHE A 24 -5.91 2.10 6.47
N ASN A 25 -6.79 1.77 7.39
CA ASN A 25 -6.58 0.90 8.56
C ASN A 25 -5.31 1.26 9.36
N LEU A 26 -5.07 2.57 9.55
CA LEU A 26 -3.99 3.06 10.40
C LEU A 26 -4.34 2.83 11.87
N ILE A 27 -3.31 2.53 12.67
CA ILE A 27 -3.47 2.33 14.11
C ILE A 27 -3.55 3.69 14.79
N PRO A 28 -4.69 4.10 15.36
CA PRO A 28 -4.97 5.49 15.74
C PRO A 28 -4.07 6.03 16.86
N TYR A 29 -3.62 5.18 17.77
CA TYR A 29 -2.77 5.54 18.91
C TYR A 29 -1.27 5.46 18.62
N LEU A 30 -0.87 5.03 17.41
CA LEU A 30 0.51 5.06 16.98
C LEU A 30 0.84 6.37 16.26
N SER A 31 2.10 6.77 16.35
CA SER A 31 2.61 7.87 15.54
C SER A 31 2.62 7.52 14.05
N VAL A 32 2.83 8.53 13.21
CA VAL A 32 3.01 8.34 11.75
C VAL A 32 4.13 7.35 11.47
N VAL A 33 5.32 7.56 12.05
CA VAL A 33 6.47 6.68 11.84
C VAL A 33 6.23 5.28 12.39
N ASP A 34 5.58 5.14 13.57
CA ASP A 34 5.28 3.82 14.14
C ASP A 34 4.29 3.04 13.26
N ASN A 35 3.31 3.70 12.64
CA ASN A 35 2.44 3.08 11.67
C ASN A 35 3.23 2.56 10.45
N VAL A 36 4.16 3.36 9.92
CA VAL A 36 4.96 2.97 8.75
C VAL A 36 5.87 1.79 9.06
N VAL A 37 6.52 1.74 10.23
CA VAL A 37 7.43 0.64 10.58
C VAL A 37 6.71 -0.63 11.03
N LEU A 38 5.40 -0.58 11.25
CA LEU A 38 4.62 -1.68 11.81
C LEU A 38 4.82 -3.03 11.10
N PRO A 39 4.86 -3.14 9.75
CA PRO A 39 5.09 -4.41 9.07
C PRO A 39 6.41 -5.08 9.46
N CYS A 40 7.44 -4.31 9.79
CA CYS A 40 8.73 -4.83 10.21
C CYS A 40 8.72 -5.50 11.60
N ARG A 41 7.62 -5.38 12.36
CA ARG A 41 7.43 -6.12 13.62
C ARG A 41 6.94 -7.54 13.38
N PHE A 42 6.30 -7.80 12.25
CA PHE A 42 5.72 -9.10 11.89
C PHE A 42 6.52 -9.87 10.84
N SER A 43 7.47 -9.20 10.16
CA SER A 43 8.31 -9.76 9.12
C SER A 43 9.77 -9.43 9.37
N SER A 44 10.57 -10.45 9.69
CA SER A 44 12.03 -10.33 9.80
C SER A 44 12.67 -10.00 8.45
N ARG A 45 12.09 -10.51 7.34
CA ARG A 45 12.50 -10.22 5.98
C ARG A 45 12.34 -8.73 5.65
N ARG A 46 11.14 -8.16 5.86
CA ARG A 46 10.88 -6.74 5.62
C ARG A 46 11.72 -5.86 6.53
N ARG A 47 11.92 -6.27 7.79
CA ARG A 47 12.80 -5.59 8.72
C ARG A 47 14.24 -5.53 8.20
N ALA A 48 14.80 -6.64 7.73
CA ALA A 48 16.14 -6.71 7.19
C ALA A 48 16.30 -5.82 5.94
N ASN A 49 15.33 -5.87 5.02
CA ASN A 49 15.31 -5.05 3.83
C ASN A 49 15.28 -3.55 4.16
N ALA A 50 14.42 -3.13 5.09
CA ALA A 50 14.29 -1.74 5.51
C ALA A 50 15.59 -1.21 6.15
N ILE A 51 16.24 -2.00 7.00
CA ILE A 51 17.52 -1.64 7.60
C ILE A 51 18.61 -1.49 6.52
N LYS A 52 18.63 -2.39 5.55
CA LYS A 52 19.60 -2.36 4.44
C LYS A 52 19.42 -1.10 3.58
N ARG A 53 18.18 -0.71 3.25
CA ARG A 53 17.90 0.47 2.41
C ARG A 53 18.10 1.79 3.13
N GLY A 54 17.54 1.93 4.33
CA GLY A 54 17.47 3.18 5.06
C GLY A 54 18.54 3.38 6.12
N LYS A 55 19.46 2.42 6.32
CA LYS A 55 20.41 2.41 7.46
C LYS A 55 19.71 2.39 8.83
N GLY A 56 18.43 1.97 8.86
CA GLY A 56 17.59 1.88 10.05
C GLY A 56 16.11 1.96 9.71
N LEU A 57 15.25 1.43 10.59
CA LEU A 57 13.80 1.38 10.33
C LEU A 57 13.20 2.79 10.26
N GLU A 58 13.54 3.65 11.19
CA GLU A 58 13.01 5.01 11.24
C GLU A 58 13.49 5.86 10.05
N ALA A 59 14.77 5.70 9.66
CA ALA A 59 15.32 6.39 8.51
C ALA A 59 14.65 5.96 7.20
N GLU A 60 14.39 4.67 7.01
CA GLU A 60 13.64 4.17 5.84
C GLU A 60 12.18 4.65 5.85
N ALA A 61 11.53 4.65 7.01
CA ALA A 61 10.17 5.18 7.13
C ALA A 61 10.10 6.67 6.74
N ARG A 62 11.06 7.48 7.19
CA ARG A 62 11.15 8.90 6.83
C ARG A 62 11.43 9.10 5.35
N ARG A 63 12.31 8.29 4.74
CA ARG A 63 12.56 8.31 3.30
C ARG A 63 11.28 8.06 2.52
N LEU A 64 10.53 7.01 2.83
CA LEU A 64 9.26 6.70 2.18
C LEU A 64 8.23 7.81 2.36
N LEU A 65 8.12 8.38 3.55
CA LEU A 65 7.22 9.50 3.81
C LEU A 65 7.60 10.72 2.96
N GLN A 66 8.89 11.06 2.88
CA GLN A 66 9.39 12.17 2.07
C GLN A 66 9.05 11.96 0.58
N HIS A 67 9.29 10.78 0.02
CA HIS A 67 8.96 10.47 -1.37
C HIS A 67 7.44 10.49 -1.66
N LEU A 68 6.62 10.35 -0.62
CA LEU A 68 5.17 10.46 -0.71
C LEU A 68 4.66 11.85 -0.27
N ASP A 69 5.47 12.91 -0.41
CA ASP A 69 5.14 14.29 -0.06
C ASP A 69 4.71 14.50 1.41
N MET A 70 5.33 13.78 2.32
CA MET A 70 5.15 13.88 3.78
C MET A 70 6.48 14.24 4.45
N ASP A 71 7.16 15.28 3.94
CA ASP A 71 8.51 15.67 4.34
C ASP A 71 8.59 16.50 5.62
N GLN A 72 7.43 16.92 6.19
CA GLN A 72 7.35 17.73 7.39
C GLN A 72 7.69 16.91 8.64
N PRO A 73 8.86 17.14 9.30
CA PRO A 73 9.30 16.32 10.43
C PRO A 73 8.33 16.34 11.63
N GLU A 74 7.58 17.45 11.80
CA GLU A 74 6.61 17.63 12.87
C GLU A 74 5.45 16.63 12.77
N LEU A 75 5.09 16.19 11.55
CA LEU A 75 4.03 15.22 11.31
C LEU A 75 4.44 13.82 11.75
N HIS A 76 5.74 13.50 11.69
CA HIS A 76 6.23 12.13 11.88
C HIS A 76 5.96 11.57 13.28
N ARG A 77 5.89 12.44 14.30
CA ARG A 77 5.61 12.08 15.70
C ARG A 77 4.15 12.24 16.09
N ARG A 78 3.32 12.83 15.22
CA ARG A 78 1.90 13.03 15.51
C ARG A 78 1.14 11.71 15.43
N ALA A 79 0.03 11.63 16.19
CA ALA A 79 -0.94 10.56 16.03
C ALA A 79 -1.62 10.69 14.65
N VAL A 80 -1.84 9.57 13.96
CA VAL A 80 -2.42 9.57 12.61
C VAL A 80 -3.84 10.14 12.56
N THR A 81 -4.54 10.16 13.69
CA THR A 81 -5.88 10.75 13.81
C THR A 81 -5.93 12.26 13.61
N THR A 82 -4.79 12.96 13.72
CA THR A 82 -4.69 14.41 13.52
C THR A 82 -4.40 14.79 12.07
N LEU A 83 -4.20 13.82 11.21
CA LEU A 83 -3.84 14.01 9.82
C LEU A 83 -5.08 14.21 8.93
N SER A 84 -4.92 14.97 7.84
CA SER A 84 -5.91 15.00 6.77
C SER A 84 -6.05 13.63 6.10
N VAL A 85 -7.17 13.38 5.41
CA VAL A 85 -7.43 12.14 4.67
C VAL A 85 -6.30 11.83 3.70
N GLY A 86 -5.85 12.82 2.90
CA GLY A 86 -4.74 12.63 1.96
C GLY A 86 -3.40 12.31 2.66
N GLN A 87 -3.15 12.88 3.85
CA GLN A 87 -1.97 12.53 4.64
C GLN A 87 -2.07 11.10 5.19
N GLN A 88 -3.23 10.69 5.70
CA GLN A 88 -3.46 9.31 6.15
C GLN A 88 -3.25 8.29 5.03
N GLN A 89 -3.73 8.61 3.83
CA GLN A 89 -3.52 7.80 2.62
C GLN A 89 -2.02 7.60 2.32
N ARG A 90 -1.22 8.68 2.36
CA ARG A 90 0.23 8.62 2.14
C ARG A 90 0.96 7.81 3.22
N VAL A 91 0.54 7.92 4.47
CA VAL A 91 1.05 7.08 5.57
C VAL A 91 0.72 5.61 5.33
N ALA A 92 -0.49 5.29 4.87
CA ALA A 92 -0.89 3.92 4.54
C ALA A 92 -0.06 3.35 3.37
N ALA A 93 0.22 4.16 2.35
CA ALA A 93 1.11 3.80 1.24
C ALA A 93 2.55 3.55 1.72
N ALA A 94 3.12 4.45 2.53
CA ALA A 94 4.44 4.28 3.12
C ALA A 94 4.53 2.99 3.95
N ARG A 95 3.51 2.70 4.77
CA ARG A 95 3.42 1.45 5.54
C ARG A 95 3.39 0.22 4.64
N ALA A 96 2.60 0.26 3.58
CA ALA A 96 2.49 -0.87 2.66
C ALA A 96 3.81 -1.16 1.94
N LEU A 97 4.56 -0.12 1.55
CA LEU A 97 5.86 -0.20 0.87
C LEU A 97 7.03 -0.52 1.81
N MET A 98 6.87 -0.33 3.13
CA MET A 98 7.94 -0.50 4.11
C MET A 98 8.57 -1.89 4.04
N GLY A 99 9.89 -1.93 3.85
CA GLY A 99 10.66 -3.17 3.72
C GLY A 99 10.54 -3.87 2.36
N SER A 100 10.11 -3.14 1.32
CA SER A 100 10.13 -3.55 -0.09
C SER A 100 9.46 -4.91 -0.34
N PRO A 101 8.12 -5.01 -0.16
CA PRO A 101 7.37 -6.21 -0.55
C PRO A 101 7.44 -6.40 -2.08
N GLU A 102 7.33 -7.62 -2.57
CA GLU A 102 7.31 -7.92 -4.00
C GLU A 102 5.97 -7.59 -4.67
N LEU A 103 4.89 -7.58 -3.89
CA LEU A 103 3.54 -7.26 -4.36
C LEU A 103 2.93 -6.17 -3.49
N LEU A 104 2.44 -5.10 -4.13
CA LEU A 104 1.62 -4.08 -3.49
C LEU A 104 0.19 -4.19 -4.02
N ILE A 105 -0.77 -4.42 -3.13
CA ILE A 105 -2.20 -4.42 -3.45
C ILE A 105 -2.80 -3.13 -2.89
N ALA A 106 -3.45 -2.36 -3.74
CA ALA A 106 -4.11 -1.11 -3.39
C ALA A 106 -5.60 -1.21 -3.74
N ASP A 107 -6.44 -1.22 -2.71
CA ASP A 107 -7.88 -1.39 -2.82
C ASP A 107 -8.58 -0.03 -2.67
N GLU A 108 -9.10 0.51 -3.78
CA GLU A 108 -9.75 1.82 -3.88
C GLU A 108 -8.98 2.96 -3.17
N PRO A 109 -7.65 3.03 -3.31
CA PRO A 109 -6.84 3.91 -2.46
C PRO A 109 -7.04 5.40 -2.77
N THR A 110 -7.68 5.73 -3.89
CA THR A 110 -7.87 7.11 -4.37
C THR A 110 -9.32 7.59 -4.31
N SER A 111 -10.23 6.82 -3.74
CA SER A 111 -11.68 7.13 -3.71
C SER A 111 -12.02 8.47 -3.04
N SER A 112 -11.17 8.98 -2.15
CA SER A 112 -11.35 10.24 -1.42
C SER A 112 -10.62 11.44 -2.03
N LEU A 113 -9.96 11.27 -3.19
CA LEU A 113 -9.18 12.31 -3.86
C LEU A 113 -9.91 12.90 -5.06
N ASP A 114 -9.66 14.20 -5.32
CA ASP A 114 -9.98 14.82 -6.61
C ASP A 114 -9.10 14.26 -7.74
N ALA A 115 -9.50 14.50 -8.99
CA ALA A 115 -8.86 13.91 -10.17
C ALA A 115 -7.34 14.21 -10.24
N ASP A 116 -6.93 15.47 -10.01
CA ASP A 116 -5.53 15.89 -10.13
C ASP A 116 -4.67 15.23 -9.06
N ARG A 117 -5.15 15.18 -7.82
CA ARG A 117 -4.44 14.54 -6.70
C ARG A 117 -4.39 13.02 -6.83
N ARG A 118 -5.41 12.43 -7.44
CA ARG A 118 -5.50 11.00 -7.71
C ARG A 118 -4.38 10.55 -8.64
N GLU A 119 -4.24 11.19 -9.80
CA GLU A 119 -3.20 10.87 -10.77
C GLU A 119 -1.80 11.07 -10.19
N LEU A 120 -1.59 12.17 -9.46
CA LEU A 120 -0.32 12.42 -8.78
C LEU A 120 0.02 11.32 -7.77
N PHE A 121 -0.94 10.90 -6.95
CA PHE A 121 -0.73 9.83 -5.98
C PHE A 121 -0.39 8.49 -6.65
N VAL A 122 -1.07 8.14 -7.75
CA VAL A 122 -0.77 6.93 -8.51
C VAL A 122 0.64 6.96 -9.08
N LYS A 123 1.08 8.12 -9.63
CA LYS A 123 2.46 8.31 -10.12
C LYS A 123 3.51 8.14 -9.02
N LEU A 124 3.24 8.65 -7.81
CA LEU A 124 4.11 8.44 -6.65
C LEU A 124 4.20 6.95 -6.28
N LEU A 125 3.07 6.24 -6.25
CA LEU A 125 3.08 4.78 -6.01
C LEU A 125 3.88 4.03 -7.06
N PHE A 126 3.73 4.36 -8.34
CA PHE A 126 4.52 3.74 -9.41
C PHE A 126 6.02 3.96 -9.24
N SER A 127 6.43 5.18 -8.88
CA SER A 127 7.83 5.50 -8.63
C SER A 127 8.41 4.62 -7.53
N GLU A 128 7.71 4.52 -6.39
CA GLU A 128 8.14 3.70 -5.26
C GLU A 128 8.12 2.19 -5.58
N CYS A 129 7.11 1.71 -6.29
CA CYS A 129 7.05 0.30 -6.71
C CYS A 129 8.21 -0.04 -7.65
N ARG A 130 8.54 0.83 -8.61
CA ARG A 130 9.68 0.65 -9.52
C ARG A 130 10.99 0.60 -8.75
N GLU A 131 11.20 1.52 -7.82
CA GLU A 131 12.40 1.58 -6.98
C GLU A 131 12.53 0.34 -6.06
N ALA A 132 11.40 -0.16 -5.56
CA ALA A 132 11.34 -1.37 -4.74
C ALA A 132 11.42 -2.68 -5.55
N GLY A 133 11.23 -2.64 -6.87
CA GLY A 133 11.06 -3.83 -7.71
C GLY A 133 9.75 -4.57 -7.45
N ALA A 134 8.69 -3.84 -7.01
CA ALA A 134 7.41 -4.41 -6.65
C ALA A 134 6.42 -4.35 -7.82
N THR A 135 5.54 -5.36 -7.91
CA THR A 135 4.36 -5.32 -8.78
C THR A 135 3.21 -4.63 -8.06
N LEU A 136 2.55 -3.68 -8.73
CA LEU A 136 1.35 -3.01 -8.21
C LEU A 136 0.09 -3.66 -8.79
N VAL A 137 -0.79 -4.13 -7.92
CA VAL A 137 -2.19 -4.48 -8.23
C VAL A 137 -3.08 -3.39 -7.66
N PHE A 138 -3.75 -2.66 -8.54
CA PHE A 138 -4.58 -1.51 -8.18
C PHE A 138 -6.04 -1.82 -8.50
N VAL A 139 -6.89 -1.81 -7.49
CA VAL A 139 -8.33 -2.02 -7.65
C VAL A 139 -9.00 -0.65 -7.65
N SER A 140 -9.77 -0.35 -8.69
CA SER A 140 -10.53 0.89 -8.81
C SER A 140 -11.74 0.70 -9.73
N HIS A 141 -12.78 1.50 -9.50
CA HIS A 141 -13.92 1.65 -10.39
C HIS A 141 -13.75 2.84 -11.35
N ASP A 142 -12.64 3.56 -11.27
CA ASP A 142 -12.36 4.74 -12.09
C ASP A 142 -11.58 4.39 -13.36
N ALA A 143 -12.30 4.26 -14.46
CA ALA A 143 -11.71 3.96 -15.77
C ALA A 143 -10.74 5.05 -16.28
N SER A 144 -10.80 6.26 -15.74
CA SER A 144 -9.88 7.34 -16.17
C SER A 144 -8.42 7.04 -15.85
N LEU A 145 -8.14 6.13 -14.93
CA LEU A 145 -6.79 5.72 -14.53
C LEU A 145 -6.20 4.60 -15.39
N GLU A 146 -6.98 3.93 -16.23
CA GLU A 146 -6.54 2.76 -17.01
C GLU A 146 -5.28 3.03 -17.82
N HIS A 147 -5.19 4.21 -18.42
CA HIS A 147 -4.05 4.60 -19.26
C HIS A 147 -2.71 4.66 -18.53
N LEU A 148 -2.70 4.61 -17.18
CA LEU A 148 -1.49 4.63 -16.36
C LEU A 148 -0.90 3.22 -16.14
N PHE A 149 -1.66 2.15 -16.43
CA PHE A 149 -1.31 0.78 -16.11
C PHE A 149 -0.90 0.00 -17.36
N ASP A 150 0.04 -0.95 -17.18
CA ASP A 150 0.49 -1.84 -18.26
C ASP A 150 -0.61 -2.82 -18.69
N ARG A 151 -1.54 -3.14 -17.78
CA ARG A 151 -2.63 -4.08 -18.02
C ARG A 151 -3.83 -3.76 -17.14
N THR A 152 -5.03 -3.78 -17.75
CA THR A 152 -6.32 -3.71 -17.06
C THR A 152 -7.04 -5.05 -17.14
N ILE A 153 -7.71 -5.45 -16.07
CA ILE A 153 -8.52 -6.66 -15.98
C ILE A 153 -9.91 -6.24 -15.50
N ASP A 154 -10.92 -6.48 -16.33
CA ASP A 154 -12.32 -6.33 -15.91
C ASP A 154 -12.73 -7.52 -15.05
N LEU A 155 -13.09 -7.24 -13.81
CA LEU A 155 -13.52 -8.28 -12.86
C LEU A 155 -14.78 -9.00 -13.33
N ALA A 156 -15.71 -8.30 -14.00
CA ALA A 156 -16.90 -8.91 -14.54
C ALA A 156 -16.60 -9.93 -15.64
N ALA A 157 -15.56 -9.71 -16.44
CA ALA A 157 -15.13 -10.61 -17.51
C ALA A 157 -14.51 -11.93 -16.98
N ILE A 158 -13.93 -11.91 -15.78
CA ILE A 158 -13.31 -13.11 -15.17
C ILE A 158 -14.21 -13.79 -14.13
N ASN A 159 -15.29 -13.13 -13.70
CA ASN A 159 -16.22 -13.68 -12.72
C ASN A 159 -17.22 -14.63 -13.40
N GLY A 160 -16.88 -15.92 -13.47
CA GLY A 160 -17.76 -16.95 -14.03
C GLY A 160 -19.06 -17.22 -13.24
N ALA A 161 -19.25 -16.60 -12.08
CA ALA A 161 -20.44 -16.80 -11.26
C ALA A 161 -21.71 -16.16 -11.85
N ASN A 162 -21.58 -15.17 -12.75
CA ASN A 162 -22.71 -14.49 -13.37
C ASN A 162 -23.24 -15.17 -14.66
N GLN A 163 -22.72 -16.33 -15.06
CA GLN A 163 -23.23 -17.07 -16.23
C GLN A 163 -24.32 -18.08 -15.88
N GLY A 164 -24.82 -18.12 -14.65
CA GLY A 164 -25.69 -19.16 -14.12
C GLY A 164 -27.13 -18.78 -13.73
N GLU A 165 -27.59 -17.52 -13.91
CA GLU A 165 -29.01 -17.18 -13.60
C GLU A 165 -29.61 -16.25 -14.64
N ALA A 166 -29.92 -16.83 -15.81
CA ALA A 166 -30.94 -16.34 -16.70
C ALA A 166 -31.76 -17.56 -17.20
N VAL A 167 -32.48 -18.21 -16.30
CA VAL A 167 -33.54 -19.16 -16.66
C VAL A 167 -34.76 -18.90 -15.77
N ILE A 168 -35.78 -18.42 -16.43
CA ILE A 168 -37.22 -18.28 -16.13
C ILE A 168 -37.61 -16.93 -15.56
#